data_688a705caccec901a9585d8a5bd0ceb2
#
_entry.id   688a705caccec901a9585d8a5bd0ceb2
#
_cell.length_a   1.000
_cell.length_b   1.000
_cell.length_c   1.000
_cell.angle_alpha   90.00
_cell.angle_beta   90.00
_cell.angle_gamma   90.00
#
_symmetry.space_group_name_H-M   'P 1'
#
loop_
_entity.id
_entity.type
_entity.pdbx_description
1 polymer ?
#
loop_
_entity_poly.entity_id
_entity_poly.type
_entity_poly.pdbx_seq_one_letter_code
_entity_poly.pdbx_strand_id
1 'polypeptide(L)'
;MSRKPHPILNKYRVILNRRSQLNQPMKDKQVLLTGGTGGLGMGVTPLVISQGAKVTIPYRSEAEVERLKSILSPNDFETIRFVSVNLTEESAVKQLVEDMGRVDILIHLVGGFAMGKVHEYSYENWKKDFDLNLHTTFLVCKHSLAKMLQNGYGRIVTVGSRGAVQPGAQLASYCASKAAVVALTQSIAEETKGTNITANTVLPSVIDTPSNREAMGDADADQWVKPESIGEVICFLASVAAQDIRGATVPVYGNI
;
A
#
# COMPACT_ATOMS: atom_id res chain seq x y z
N MET A 1 33.80 8.87 39.44
CA MET A 1 34.09 9.18 38.02
C MET A 1 33.34 8.19 37.12
N SER A 2 32.20 8.61 36.58
CA SER A 2 31.38 7.77 35.67
C SER A 2 32.04 7.78 34.28
N ARG A 3 32.54 6.63 33.86
CA ARG A 3 33.13 6.46 32.51
C ARG A 3 32.00 6.57 31.48
N LYS A 4 32.10 7.58 30.60
CA LYS A 4 31.19 7.69 29.42
C LYS A 4 31.36 6.40 28.57
N PRO A 5 30.28 5.76 28.14
CA PRO A 5 30.39 4.55 27.32
C PRO A 5 31.09 4.85 26.01
N HIS A 6 31.93 3.92 25.56
CA HIS A 6 32.74 4.02 24.35
C HIS A 6 31.84 4.23 23.11
N PRO A 7 32.15 5.12 22.16
CA PRO A 7 31.30 5.44 20.99
C PRO A 7 30.88 4.21 20.16
N ILE A 8 31.74 3.21 20.06
CA ILE A 8 31.48 1.94 19.36
C ILE A 8 30.39 1.12 20.06
N LEU A 9 30.36 1.08 21.41
CA LEU A 9 29.32 0.38 22.17
C LEU A 9 27.94 1.01 21.98
N ASN A 10 27.86 2.33 21.82
CA ASN A 10 26.62 3.03 21.50
C ASN A 10 26.09 2.66 20.10
N LYS A 11 26.96 2.49 19.11
CA LYS A 11 26.60 2.07 17.76
C LYS A 11 26.02 0.66 17.73
N TYR A 12 26.62 -0.29 18.46
CA TYR A 12 26.10 -1.66 18.60
C TYR A 12 24.78 -1.71 19.40
N ARG A 13 24.60 -0.86 20.41
CA ARG A 13 23.36 -0.76 21.17
C ARG A 13 22.20 -0.26 20.32
N VAL A 14 22.46 0.66 19.40
CA VAL A 14 21.49 1.12 18.39
C VAL A 14 21.13 0.01 17.42
N ILE A 15 22.11 -0.81 16.97
CA ILE A 15 21.88 -1.95 16.08
C ILE A 15 21.07 -3.05 16.80
N LEU A 16 21.35 -3.34 18.07
CA LEU A 16 20.61 -4.33 18.85
C LEU A 16 19.18 -3.87 19.16
N ASN A 17 18.97 -2.58 19.46
CA ASN A 17 17.64 -2.02 19.61
C ASN A 17 16.83 -2.02 18.29
N ARG A 18 17.48 -1.83 17.15
CA ARG A 18 16.85 -2.01 15.83
C ARG A 18 16.45 -3.48 15.59
N ARG A 19 17.26 -4.47 16.01
CA ARG A 19 16.90 -5.90 15.89
C ARG A 19 15.71 -6.29 16.74
N SER A 20 15.52 -5.73 17.93
CA SER A 20 14.32 -6.01 18.76
C SER A 20 13.04 -5.39 18.16
N GLN A 21 13.15 -4.32 17.37
CA GLN A 21 12.03 -3.76 16.60
C GLN A 21 11.75 -4.55 15.30
N LEU A 22 12.67 -5.40 14.84
CA LEU A 22 12.47 -6.24 13.66
C LEU A 22 11.48 -7.40 13.89
N ASN A 23 11.16 -7.74 15.14
CA ASN A 23 10.15 -8.78 15.43
C ASN A 23 8.71 -8.27 15.27
N GLN A 24 8.46 -6.96 15.39
CA GLN A 24 7.17 -6.30 15.11
C GLN A 24 7.42 -4.86 14.62
N PRO A 25 7.86 -4.66 13.38
CA PRO A 25 8.31 -3.37 12.88
C PRO A 25 7.21 -2.31 12.78
N MET A 26 5.93 -2.70 12.86
CA MET A 26 4.79 -1.79 12.86
C MET A 26 4.06 -1.75 14.22
N LYS A 27 4.68 -2.25 15.28
CA LYS A 27 4.07 -2.27 16.59
C LYS A 27 3.52 -0.89 16.99
N ASP A 28 2.24 -0.87 17.38
CA ASP A 28 1.48 0.31 17.79
C ASP A 28 1.33 1.42 16.71
N LYS A 29 1.75 1.17 15.47
CA LYS A 29 1.57 2.12 14.35
C LYS A 29 0.12 2.15 13.89
N GLN A 30 -0.41 3.36 13.66
CA GLN A 30 -1.71 3.57 13.05
C GLN A 30 -1.59 3.43 11.54
N VAL A 31 -2.15 2.36 10.99
CA VAL A 31 -2.07 2.01 9.56
C VAL A 31 -3.42 2.23 8.89
N LEU A 32 -3.45 3.09 7.89
CA LEU A 32 -4.55 3.16 6.94
C LEU A 32 -4.25 2.21 5.78
N LEU A 33 -4.99 1.10 5.72
CA LEU A 33 -4.85 0.07 4.69
C LEU A 33 -6.07 0.08 3.78
N THR A 34 -6.00 0.81 2.69
CA THR A 34 -7.09 0.86 1.71
C THR A 34 -7.01 -0.33 0.74
N GLY A 35 -8.15 -0.91 0.41
CA GLY A 35 -8.20 -2.14 -0.41
C GLY A 35 -7.75 -3.40 0.34
N GLY A 36 -7.68 -3.34 1.67
CA GLY A 36 -7.29 -4.48 2.51
C GLY A 36 -8.25 -5.67 2.44
N THR A 37 -9.49 -5.46 1.97
CA THR A 37 -10.49 -6.52 1.74
C THR A 37 -10.46 -7.09 0.32
N GLY A 38 -9.70 -6.46 -0.60
CA GLY A 38 -9.60 -6.87 -2.00
C GLY A 38 -8.66 -8.06 -2.23
N GLY A 39 -8.52 -8.51 -3.48
CA GLY A 39 -7.73 -9.69 -3.84
C GLY A 39 -6.27 -9.62 -3.37
N LEU A 40 -5.57 -8.51 -3.57
CA LEU A 40 -4.22 -8.30 -3.03
C LEU A 40 -4.25 -8.16 -1.50
N GLY A 41 -5.28 -7.49 -0.96
CA GLY A 41 -5.47 -7.30 0.47
C GLY A 41 -5.57 -8.60 1.26
N MET A 42 -6.08 -9.68 0.66
CA MET A 42 -6.15 -11.00 1.30
C MET A 42 -4.77 -11.55 1.72
N GLY A 43 -3.70 -11.23 1.00
CA GLY A 43 -2.35 -11.60 1.40
C GLY A 43 -1.64 -10.51 2.22
N VAL A 44 -1.95 -9.24 1.99
CA VAL A 44 -1.27 -8.11 2.67
C VAL A 44 -1.79 -7.89 4.08
N THR A 45 -3.12 -7.93 4.29
CA THR A 45 -3.75 -7.62 5.59
C THR A 45 -3.26 -8.51 6.73
N PRO A 46 -3.19 -9.85 6.58
CA PRO A 46 -2.66 -10.72 7.63
C PRO A 46 -1.22 -10.39 8.01
N LEU A 47 -0.38 -10.06 7.03
CA LEU A 47 1.02 -9.68 7.25
C LEU A 47 1.13 -8.37 8.05
N VAL A 48 0.36 -7.35 7.69
CA VAL A 48 0.36 -6.05 8.38
C VAL A 48 -0.07 -6.21 9.84
N ILE A 49 -1.10 -7.03 10.10
CA ILE A 49 -1.56 -7.32 11.47
C ILE A 49 -0.46 -8.04 12.26
N SER A 50 0.17 -9.06 11.66
CA SER A 50 1.24 -9.83 12.32
C SER A 50 2.45 -8.97 12.73
N GLN A 51 2.63 -7.80 12.09
CA GLN A 51 3.65 -6.81 12.45
C GLN A 51 3.27 -5.94 13.66
N GLY A 52 2.12 -6.19 14.29
CA GLY A 52 1.65 -5.46 15.48
C GLY A 52 0.98 -4.11 15.18
N ALA A 53 0.54 -3.88 13.95
CA ALA A 53 -0.12 -2.65 13.52
C ALA A 53 -1.54 -2.55 14.07
N LYS A 54 -2.00 -1.30 14.32
CA LYS A 54 -3.40 -0.95 14.52
C LYS A 54 -4.00 -0.55 13.19
N VAL A 55 -4.81 -1.42 12.60
CA VAL A 55 -5.22 -1.32 11.20
C VAL A 55 -6.62 -0.75 11.07
N THR A 56 -6.77 0.29 10.25
CA THR A 56 -8.07 0.80 9.78
C THR A 56 -8.21 0.45 8.30
N ILE A 57 -9.29 -0.26 7.94
CA ILE A 57 -9.61 -0.67 6.57
C ILE A 57 -10.89 0.00 6.12
N PRO A 58 -10.84 1.00 5.21
CA PRO A 58 -12.04 1.44 4.51
C PRO A 58 -12.49 0.39 3.51
N TYR A 59 -13.81 0.14 3.48
CA TYR A 59 -14.43 -0.84 2.59
C TYR A 59 -15.69 -0.30 1.92
N ARG A 60 -16.15 -0.96 0.86
CA ARG A 60 -17.42 -0.67 0.17
C ARG A 60 -18.35 -1.88 0.10
N SER A 61 -17.80 -3.08 0.26
CA SER A 61 -18.54 -4.34 0.13
C SER A 61 -18.43 -5.16 1.41
N GLU A 62 -19.54 -5.39 2.08
CA GLU A 62 -19.63 -6.28 3.25
C GLU A 62 -19.19 -7.72 2.89
N ALA A 63 -19.49 -8.19 1.66
CA ALA A 63 -19.09 -9.51 1.20
C ALA A 63 -17.54 -9.65 1.16
N GLU A 64 -16.80 -8.57 0.87
CA GLU A 64 -15.34 -8.58 0.93
C GLU A 64 -14.82 -8.64 2.36
N VAL A 65 -15.51 -7.95 3.29
CA VAL A 65 -15.16 -8.01 4.73
C VAL A 65 -15.38 -9.43 5.27
N GLU A 66 -16.51 -10.07 4.95
CA GLU A 66 -16.78 -11.45 5.35
C GLU A 66 -15.77 -12.45 4.75
N ARG A 67 -15.33 -12.22 3.50
CA ARG A 67 -14.25 -13.02 2.90
C ARG A 67 -12.94 -12.87 3.66
N LEU A 68 -12.54 -11.64 4.04
CA LEU A 68 -11.34 -11.42 4.85
C LEU A 68 -11.47 -12.09 6.23
N LYS A 69 -12.65 -12.02 6.85
CA LYS A 69 -12.95 -12.69 8.12
C LYS A 69 -12.74 -14.20 8.04
N SER A 70 -13.05 -14.82 6.91
CA SER A 70 -12.90 -16.28 6.74
C SER A 70 -11.47 -16.79 6.74
N ILE A 71 -10.48 -15.91 6.54
CA ILE A 71 -9.04 -16.26 6.51
C ILE A 71 -8.26 -15.79 7.72
N LEU A 72 -8.80 -14.87 8.53
CA LEU A 72 -8.16 -14.39 9.74
C LEU A 72 -8.61 -15.19 10.96
N SER A 73 -7.78 -15.24 12.00
CA SER A 73 -8.25 -15.69 13.30
C SER A 73 -9.30 -14.71 13.86
N PRO A 74 -10.27 -15.17 14.68
CA PRO A 74 -11.23 -14.26 15.32
C PRO A 74 -10.55 -13.09 16.04
N ASN A 75 -9.48 -13.36 16.77
CA ASN A 75 -8.75 -12.34 17.52
C ASN A 75 -8.13 -11.29 16.57
N ASP A 76 -7.48 -11.70 15.47
CA ASP A 76 -6.89 -10.78 14.52
C ASP A 76 -7.96 -9.94 13.82
N PHE A 77 -9.09 -10.55 13.45
CA PHE A 77 -10.18 -9.84 12.81
C PHE A 77 -10.76 -8.74 13.71
N GLU A 78 -10.95 -9.01 15.00
CA GLU A 78 -11.47 -8.06 16.00
C GLU A 78 -10.53 -6.86 16.23
N THR A 79 -9.24 -6.96 15.89
CA THR A 79 -8.30 -5.84 16.00
C THR A 79 -8.43 -4.82 14.89
N ILE A 80 -9.16 -5.14 13.81
CA ILE A 80 -9.30 -4.28 12.63
C ILE A 80 -10.48 -3.32 12.84
N ARG A 81 -10.23 -2.03 12.60
CA ARG A 81 -11.30 -1.04 12.46
C ARG A 81 -11.76 -0.99 11.01
N PHE A 82 -12.97 -1.49 10.74
CA PHE A 82 -13.61 -1.37 9.43
C PHE A 82 -14.46 -0.10 9.34
N VAL A 83 -14.39 0.61 8.22
CA VAL A 83 -15.16 1.85 7.99
C VAL A 83 -15.71 1.84 6.56
N SER A 84 -17.03 1.95 6.40
CA SER A 84 -17.65 2.07 5.07
C SER A 84 -17.40 3.45 4.49
N VAL A 85 -16.59 3.55 3.42
CA VAL A 85 -16.16 4.83 2.83
C VAL A 85 -16.02 4.73 1.31
N ASN A 86 -16.57 5.73 0.61
CA ASN A 86 -16.29 5.95 -0.81
C ASN A 86 -15.00 6.78 -0.96
N LEU A 87 -13.91 6.16 -1.39
CA LEU A 87 -12.61 6.82 -1.56
C LEU A 87 -12.52 7.76 -2.76
N THR A 88 -13.56 7.83 -3.61
CA THR A 88 -13.63 8.82 -4.70
C THR A 88 -14.17 10.17 -4.22
N GLU A 89 -14.67 10.25 -2.98
CA GLU A 89 -15.22 11.45 -2.38
C GLU A 89 -14.23 12.07 -1.39
N GLU A 90 -13.73 13.27 -1.72
CA GLU A 90 -12.70 13.90 -0.90
C GLU A 90 -13.14 14.16 0.54
N SER A 91 -14.39 14.60 0.75
CA SER A 91 -14.93 14.85 2.09
C SER A 91 -14.96 13.60 2.94
N ALA A 92 -15.30 12.44 2.35
CA ALA A 92 -15.33 11.16 3.03
C ALA A 92 -13.93 10.67 3.40
N VAL A 93 -12.95 10.83 2.51
CA VAL A 93 -11.55 10.49 2.79
C VAL A 93 -10.97 11.40 3.87
N LYS A 94 -11.26 12.70 3.81
CA LYS A 94 -10.84 13.66 4.83
C LYS A 94 -11.39 13.27 6.20
N GLN A 95 -12.68 12.99 6.30
CA GLN A 95 -13.31 12.58 7.56
C GLN A 95 -12.72 11.29 8.10
N LEU A 96 -12.51 10.27 7.25
CA LEU A 96 -11.86 9.01 7.64
C LEU A 96 -10.50 9.25 8.31
N VAL A 97 -9.65 10.09 7.70
CA VAL A 97 -8.31 10.40 8.21
C VAL A 97 -8.37 11.25 9.49
N GLU A 98 -9.34 12.17 9.59
CA GLU A 98 -9.58 12.97 10.80
C GLU A 98 -10.00 12.08 11.98
N ASP A 99 -10.91 11.14 11.75
CA ASP A 99 -11.42 10.19 12.75
C ASP A 99 -10.37 9.18 13.24
N MET A 100 -9.32 8.95 12.46
CA MET A 100 -8.16 8.18 12.90
C MET A 100 -7.30 8.97 13.88
N GLY A 101 -7.37 10.31 13.87
CA GLY A 101 -6.55 11.20 14.69
C GLY A 101 -5.07 11.19 14.30
N ARG A 102 -4.50 10.02 14.03
CA ARG A 102 -3.12 9.79 13.64
C ARG A 102 -3.03 8.78 12.49
N VAL A 103 -2.17 9.02 11.53
CA VAL A 103 -1.77 8.08 10.48
C VAL A 103 -0.25 8.02 10.46
N ASP A 104 0.31 6.85 10.79
CA ASP A 104 1.75 6.60 10.70
C ASP A 104 2.14 5.96 9.38
N ILE A 105 1.26 5.09 8.86
CA ILE A 105 1.51 4.32 7.64
C ILE A 105 0.26 4.37 6.76
N LEU A 106 0.44 4.68 5.50
CA LEU A 106 -0.55 4.50 4.44
C LEU A 106 -0.08 3.37 3.53
N ILE A 107 -0.90 2.33 3.41
CA ILE A 107 -0.76 1.27 2.41
C ILE A 107 -1.98 1.35 1.50
N HIS A 108 -1.77 1.78 0.25
CA HIS A 108 -2.87 1.98 -0.71
C HIS A 108 -2.86 0.88 -1.77
N LEU A 109 -3.80 -0.07 -1.63
CA LEU A 109 -3.95 -1.21 -2.54
C LEU A 109 -5.12 -1.05 -3.52
N VAL A 110 -5.95 0.00 -3.37
CA VAL A 110 -7.11 0.24 -4.24
C VAL A 110 -6.65 0.49 -5.67
N GLY A 111 -7.33 -0.16 -6.59
CA GLY A 111 -7.12 0.01 -8.02
C GLY A 111 -7.92 -1.04 -8.78
N GLY A 112 -8.04 -0.82 -10.08
CA GLY A 112 -8.74 -1.73 -10.99
C GLY A 112 -7.93 -1.91 -12.26
N PHE A 113 -8.27 -2.96 -12.99
CA PHE A 113 -7.70 -3.30 -14.29
C PHE A 113 -8.76 -3.14 -15.37
N ALA A 114 -8.36 -2.55 -16.51
CA ALA A 114 -9.23 -2.39 -17.66
C ALA A 114 -8.44 -2.58 -18.96
N MET A 115 -9.10 -3.12 -19.97
CA MET A 115 -8.55 -3.35 -21.31
C MET A 115 -9.45 -2.74 -22.38
N GLY A 116 -8.84 -2.23 -23.44
CA GLY A 116 -9.54 -1.79 -24.63
C GLY A 116 -8.60 -1.08 -25.59
N LYS A 117 -8.87 -1.18 -26.90
CA LYS A 117 -8.12 -0.45 -27.91
C LYS A 117 -8.35 1.04 -27.77
N VAL A 118 -7.32 1.85 -27.89
CA VAL A 118 -7.38 3.31 -27.66
C VAL A 118 -8.52 3.98 -28.44
N HIS A 119 -8.70 3.64 -29.71
CA HIS A 119 -9.70 4.28 -30.58
C HIS A 119 -11.13 3.78 -30.35
N GLU A 120 -11.30 2.68 -29.60
CA GLU A 120 -12.60 2.10 -29.24
C GLU A 120 -12.96 2.37 -27.76
N TYR A 121 -11.99 2.84 -26.94
CA TYR A 121 -12.17 3.00 -25.51
C TYR A 121 -12.96 4.27 -25.20
N SER A 122 -14.09 4.14 -24.51
CA SER A 122 -14.92 5.30 -24.22
C SER A 122 -14.24 6.27 -23.25
N TYR A 123 -14.49 7.58 -23.42
CA TYR A 123 -13.98 8.59 -22.51
C TYR A 123 -14.54 8.42 -21.09
N GLU A 124 -15.75 7.89 -20.97
CA GLU A 124 -16.36 7.59 -19.67
C GLU A 124 -15.58 6.49 -18.92
N ASN A 125 -15.22 5.40 -19.60
CA ASN A 125 -14.40 4.33 -18.99
C ASN A 125 -13.01 4.85 -18.65
N TRP A 126 -12.40 5.66 -19.52
CA TRP A 126 -11.13 6.35 -19.24
C TRP A 126 -11.21 7.14 -17.93
N LYS A 127 -12.24 7.96 -17.72
CA LYS A 127 -12.43 8.69 -16.46
C LYS A 127 -12.59 7.76 -15.26
N LYS A 128 -13.41 6.72 -15.37
CA LYS A 128 -13.60 5.73 -14.30
C LYS A 128 -12.29 5.05 -13.88
N ASP A 129 -11.42 4.72 -14.85
CA ASP A 129 -10.11 4.12 -14.55
C ASP A 129 -9.21 5.09 -13.79
N PHE A 130 -9.19 6.35 -14.20
CA PHE A 130 -8.42 7.40 -13.51
C PHE A 130 -9.00 7.72 -12.14
N ASP A 131 -10.31 7.77 -12.01
CA ASP A 131 -10.97 7.98 -10.71
C ASP A 131 -10.61 6.86 -9.74
N LEU A 132 -10.67 5.61 -10.18
CA LEU A 132 -10.36 4.45 -9.33
C LEU A 132 -8.87 4.33 -9.01
N ASN A 133 -7.97 4.48 -10.00
CA ASN A 133 -6.55 4.21 -9.82
C ASN A 133 -5.76 5.42 -9.31
N LEU A 134 -6.05 6.63 -9.83
CA LEU A 134 -5.25 7.82 -9.52
C LEU A 134 -5.93 8.76 -8.52
N HIS A 135 -7.20 9.12 -8.72
CA HIS A 135 -7.83 10.10 -7.86
C HIS A 135 -8.01 9.57 -6.43
N THR A 136 -8.38 8.28 -6.26
CA THR A 136 -8.39 7.67 -4.92
C THR A 136 -7.01 7.70 -4.28
N THR A 137 -5.94 7.37 -5.04
CA THR A 137 -4.56 7.43 -4.55
C THR A 137 -4.18 8.85 -4.11
N PHE A 138 -4.50 9.86 -4.93
CA PHE A 138 -4.24 11.26 -4.61
C PHE A 138 -4.94 11.68 -3.32
N LEU A 139 -6.24 11.39 -3.18
CA LEU A 139 -7.03 11.81 -2.03
C LEU A 139 -6.53 11.19 -0.72
N VAL A 140 -6.26 9.88 -0.72
CA VAL A 140 -5.75 9.22 0.51
C VAL A 140 -4.32 9.67 0.84
N CYS A 141 -3.47 9.88 -0.16
CA CYS A 141 -2.12 10.43 0.04
C CYS A 141 -2.17 11.85 0.59
N LYS A 142 -2.99 12.74 0.00
CA LYS A 142 -3.16 14.13 0.43
C LYS A 142 -3.49 14.25 1.92
N HIS A 143 -4.54 13.57 2.35
CA HIS A 143 -5.00 13.68 3.73
C HIS A 143 -4.11 12.93 4.73
N SER A 144 -3.58 11.76 4.35
CA SER A 144 -2.62 11.02 5.19
C SER A 144 -1.31 11.79 5.35
N LEU A 145 -0.77 12.35 4.26
CA LEU A 145 0.47 13.14 4.30
C LEU A 145 0.33 14.36 5.22
N ALA A 146 -0.81 15.06 5.19
CA ALA A 146 -1.07 16.17 6.08
C ALA A 146 -0.98 15.76 7.56
N LYS A 147 -1.52 14.59 7.94
CA LYS A 147 -1.38 14.04 9.30
C LYS A 147 0.05 13.61 9.62
N MET A 148 0.74 12.97 8.66
CA MET A 148 2.13 12.55 8.83
C MET A 148 3.07 13.71 9.06
N LEU A 149 2.87 14.84 8.36
CA LEU A 149 3.64 16.07 8.54
C LEU A 149 3.43 16.67 9.95
N GLN A 150 2.18 16.67 10.45
CA GLN A 150 1.88 17.09 11.82
C GLN A 150 2.53 16.17 12.87
N ASN A 151 2.59 14.87 12.60
CA ASN A 151 3.12 13.86 13.53
C ASN A 151 4.66 13.70 13.44
N GLY A 152 5.31 14.28 12.41
CA GLY A 152 6.75 14.16 12.17
C GLY A 152 7.21 12.75 11.75
N TYR A 153 6.29 11.87 11.30
CA TYR A 153 6.59 10.51 10.87
C TYR A 153 5.57 10.04 9.83
N GLY A 154 6.04 9.34 8.80
CA GLY A 154 5.15 8.72 7.82
C GLY A 154 5.83 7.68 6.93
N ARG A 155 5.05 6.67 6.52
CA ARG A 155 5.41 5.70 5.49
C ARG A 155 4.23 5.58 4.53
N ILE A 156 4.47 5.87 3.26
CA ILE A 156 3.48 5.77 2.20
C ILE A 156 3.95 4.67 1.24
N VAL A 157 3.12 3.66 1.03
CA VAL A 157 3.34 2.61 0.04
C VAL A 157 2.13 2.53 -0.88
N THR A 158 2.35 2.82 -2.16
CA THR A 158 1.33 2.72 -3.21
C THR A 158 1.57 1.51 -4.09
N VAL A 159 0.54 1.09 -4.83
CA VAL A 159 0.62 -0.03 -5.78
C VAL A 159 0.43 0.50 -7.20
N GLY A 160 1.53 0.53 -7.94
CA GLY A 160 1.55 0.76 -9.37
C GLY A 160 1.24 -0.53 -10.15
N SER A 161 2.00 -0.77 -11.20
CA SER A 161 1.95 -1.99 -12.02
C SER A 161 3.20 -2.07 -12.88
N ARG A 162 3.60 -3.27 -13.32
CA ARG A 162 4.56 -3.43 -14.41
C ARG A 162 4.17 -2.60 -15.63
N GLY A 163 2.86 -2.50 -15.95
CA GLY A 163 2.32 -1.68 -17.02
C GLY A 163 2.62 -0.17 -16.90
N ALA A 164 2.95 0.34 -15.72
CA ALA A 164 3.36 1.73 -15.54
C ALA A 164 4.72 2.05 -16.21
N VAL A 165 5.60 1.06 -16.36
CA VAL A 165 6.96 1.19 -16.91
C VAL A 165 7.17 0.37 -18.18
N GLN A 166 6.32 -0.62 -18.43
CA GLN A 166 6.31 -1.47 -19.62
C GLN A 166 4.87 -1.60 -20.14
N PRO A 167 4.33 -0.57 -20.81
CA PRO A 167 2.96 -0.56 -21.26
C PRO A 167 2.73 -1.62 -22.36
N GLY A 168 1.58 -2.31 -22.27
CA GLY A 168 1.15 -3.31 -23.24
C GLY A 168 0.05 -2.79 -24.18
N ALA A 169 -0.19 -3.52 -25.26
CA ALA A 169 -1.29 -3.26 -26.16
C ALA A 169 -2.65 -3.37 -25.43
N GLN A 170 -3.61 -2.53 -25.80
CA GLN A 170 -4.95 -2.47 -25.22
C GLN A 170 -5.02 -2.07 -23.74
N LEU A 171 -3.93 -1.61 -23.15
CA LEU A 171 -3.82 -1.23 -21.72
C LEU A 171 -3.60 0.27 -21.52
N ALA A 172 -3.91 1.11 -22.49
CA ALA A 172 -3.54 2.53 -22.48
C ALA A 172 -4.08 3.26 -21.23
N SER A 173 -5.36 3.12 -20.91
CA SER A 173 -5.97 3.77 -19.73
C SER A 173 -5.35 3.27 -18.44
N TYR A 174 -5.27 1.96 -18.28
CA TYR A 174 -4.67 1.32 -17.11
C TYR A 174 -3.21 1.73 -16.92
N CYS A 175 -2.37 1.57 -17.96
CA CYS A 175 -0.95 1.92 -17.88
C CYS A 175 -0.72 3.40 -17.58
N ALA A 176 -1.49 4.30 -18.22
CA ALA A 176 -1.39 5.73 -17.96
C ALA A 176 -1.77 6.09 -16.55
N SER A 177 -2.87 5.54 -16.01
CA SER A 177 -3.29 5.77 -14.63
C SER A 177 -2.26 5.25 -13.62
N LYS A 178 -1.67 4.07 -13.85
CA LYS A 178 -0.64 3.48 -12.98
C LYS A 178 0.71 4.19 -13.09
N ALA A 179 1.07 4.71 -14.25
CA ALA A 179 2.24 5.58 -14.42
C ALA A 179 2.07 6.91 -13.64
N ALA A 180 0.87 7.47 -13.66
CA ALA A 180 0.55 8.66 -12.87
C ALA A 180 0.64 8.41 -11.36
N VAL A 181 0.25 7.23 -10.85
CA VAL A 181 0.46 6.84 -9.45
C VAL A 181 1.96 6.82 -9.09
N VAL A 182 2.81 6.28 -9.97
CA VAL A 182 4.27 6.29 -9.77
C VAL A 182 4.79 7.72 -9.66
N ALA A 183 4.43 8.58 -10.62
CA ALA A 183 4.87 9.98 -10.66
C ALA A 183 4.39 10.76 -9.41
N LEU A 184 3.12 10.56 -9.00
CA LEU A 184 2.57 11.15 -7.77
C LEU A 184 3.38 10.74 -6.54
N THR A 185 3.67 9.45 -6.39
CA THR A 185 4.41 8.92 -5.23
C THR A 185 5.85 9.45 -5.20
N GLN A 186 6.50 9.55 -6.34
CA GLN A 186 7.83 10.15 -6.47
C GLN A 186 7.83 11.63 -6.10
N SER A 187 6.82 12.40 -6.54
CA SER A 187 6.67 13.81 -6.16
C SER A 187 6.50 13.97 -4.65
N ILE A 188 5.67 13.12 -4.00
CA ILE A 188 5.53 13.13 -2.53
C ILE A 188 6.87 12.82 -1.85
N ALA A 189 7.66 11.88 -2.38
CA ALA A 189 8.97 11.57 -1.83
C ALA A 189 9.95 12.75 -1.92
N GLU A 190 9.91 13.52 -3.02
CA GLU A 190 10.69 14.75 -3.18
C GLU A 190 10.23 15.85 -2.22
N GLU A 191 8.93 16.09 -2.10
CA GLU A 191 8.34 17.09 -1.19
C GLU A 191 8.65 16.81 0.29
N THR A 192 8.85 15.54 0.65
CA THR A 192 9.11 15.13 2.04
C THR A 192 10.60 14.96 2.37
N LYS A 193 11.52 15.36 1.48
CA LYS A 193 12.96 15.38 1.77
C LYS A 193 13.26 16.20 3.03
N GLY A 194 14.19 15.71 3.85
CA GLY A 194 14.53 16.33 5.12
C GLY A 194 13.59 15.99 6.28
N THR A 195 12.51 15.23 6.03
CA THR A 195 11.61 14.76 7.07
C THR A 195 11.75 13.24 7.31
N ASN A 196 11.10 12.71 8.34
CA ASN A 196 11.00 11.25 8.57
C ASN A 196 9.76 10.64 7.89
N ILE A 197 9.45 11.10 6.66
CA ILE A 197 8.34 10.58 5.86
C ILE A 197 8.93 10.02 4.56
N THR A 198 8.57 8.81 4.18
CA THR A 198 8.96 8.19 2.91
C THR A 198 7.74 7.79 2.10
N ALA A 199 7.85 7.86 0.78
CA ALA A 199 6.84 7.39 -0.16
C ALA A 199 7.50 6.52 -1.23
N ASN A 200 6.96 5.32 -1.45
CA ASN A 200 7.49 4.34 -2.40
C ASN A 200 6.33 3.60 -3.09
N THR A 201 6.61 3.05 -4.27
CA THR A 201 5.63 2.30 -5.07
C THR A 201 6.13 0.88 -5.30
N VAL A 202 5.28 -0.14 -5.12
CA VAL A 202 5.53 -1.48 -5.62
C VAL A 202 4.89 -1.65 -6.99
N LEU A 203 5.57 -2.35 -7.90
CA LEU A 203 5.11 -2.62 -9.27
C LEU A 203 4.90 -4.12 -9.43
N PRO A 204 3.71 -4.66 -9.17
CA PRO A 204 3.41 -6.05 -9.47
C PRO A 204 3.29 -6.29 -10.97
N SER A 205 3.59 -7.53 -11.39
CA SER A 205 3.08 -8.11 -12.64
C SER A 205 1.66 -8.64 -12.45
N VAL A 206 1.29 -9.76 -13.05
CA VAL A 206 0.02 -10.44 -12.77
C VAL A 206 0.05 -11.02 -11.36
N ILE A 207 -0.95 -10.67 -10.56
CA ILE A 207 -1.09 -11.13 -9.18
C ILE A 207 -1.98 -12.37 -9.16
N ASP A 208 -1.58 -13.40 -8.44
CA ASP A 208 -2.38 -14.60 -8.23
C ASP A 208 -3.57 -14.30 -7.31
N THR A 209 -4.67 -13.86 -7.92
CA THR A 209 -5.93 -13.58 -7.23
C THR A 209 -7.08 -14.33 -7.88
N PRO A 210 -8.16 -14.62 -7.13
CA PRO A 210 -9.35 -15.26 -7.72
C PRO A 210 -9.88 -14.54 -8.96
N SER A 211 -9.94 -13.21 -8.94
CA SER A 211 -10.42 -12.41 -10.08
C SER A 211 -9.51 -12.52 -11.30
N ASN A 212 -8.19 -12.58 -11.12
CA ASN A 212 -7.27 -12.75 -12.25
C ASN A 212 -7.34 -14.18 -12.81
N ARG A 213 -7.50 -15.20 -11.94
CA ARG A 213 -7.72 -16.60 -12.39
C ARG A 213 -9.03 -16.73 -13.17
N GLU A 214 -10.10 -16.08 -12.71
CA GLU A 214 -11.37 -16.04 -13.44
C GLU A 214 -11.24 -15.35 -14.82
N ALA A 215 -10.51 -14.24 -14.88
CA ALA A 215 -10.37 -13.47 -16.12
C ALA A 215 -9.38 -14.06 -17.13
N MET A 216 -8.32 -14.72 -16.67
CA MET A 216 -7.19 -15.15 -17.52
C MET A 216 -6.99 -16.68 -17.58
N GLY A 217 -7.73 -17.44 -16.75
CA GLY A 217 -7.51 -18.88 -16.58
C GLY A 217 -6.33 -19.20 -15.64
N ASP A 218 -6.13 -20.49 -15.37
CA ASP A 218 -5.17 -20.98 -14.37
C ASP A 218 -3.84 -21.47 -14.96
N ALA A 219 -3.72 -21.55 -16.29
CA ALA A 219 -2.62 -22.25 -16.96
C ALA A 219 -1.22 -21.74 -16.55
N ASP A 220 -1.08 -20.44 -16.35
CA ASP A 220 0.20 -19.81 -16.00
C ASP A 220 0.22 -19.27 -14.55
N ALA A 221 -0.78 -19.61 -13.73
CA ALA A 221 -0.93 -19.04 -12.39
C ALA A 221 0.25 -19.34 -11.44
N ASP A 222 0.97 -20.43 -11.67
CA ASP A 222 2.18 -20.78 -10.90
C ASP A 222 3.35 -19.79 -11.14
N GLN A 223 3.32 -19.05 -12.23
CA GLN A 223 4.31 -18.02 -12.56
C GLN A 223 3.94 -16.66 -12.00
N TRP A 224 2.68 -16.45 -11.59
CA TRP A 224 2.18 -15.17 -11.11
C TRP A 224 2.68 -14.85 -9.71
N VAL A 225 2.67 -13.56 -9.39
CA VAL A 225 3.11 -13.10 -8.08
C VAL A 225 2.04 -13.39 -7.04
N LYS A 226 2.43 -14.04 -5.96
CA LYS A 226 1.53 -14.27 -4.83
C LYS A 226 1.30 -12.96 -4.04
N PRO A 227 0.06 -12.72 -3.60
CA PRO A 227 -0.27 -11.55 -2.77
C PRO A 227 0.64 -11.40 -1.55
N GLU A 228 1.01 -12.50 -0.90
CA GLU A 228 1.91 -12.52 0.26
C GLU A 228 3.31 -12.02 -0.08
N SER A 229 3.86 -12.40 -1.24
CA SER A 229 5.19 -11.93 -1.69
C SER A 229 5.21 -10.41 -1.90
N ILE A 230 4.12 -9.84 -2.44
CA ILE A 230 3.97 -8.38 -2.54
C ILE A 230 3.82 -7.78 -1.14
N GLY A 231 3.07 -8.45 -0.26
CA GLY A 231 2.84 -8.03 1.13
C GLY A 231 4.15 -7.91 1.93
N GLU A 232 5.08 -8.84 1.78
CA GLU A 232 6.40 -8.78 2.43
C GLU A 232 7.20 -7.54 1.99
N VAL A 233 7.20 -7.23 0.69
CA VAL A 233 7.84 -6.02 0.16
C VAL A 233 7.16 -4.75 0.69
N ILE A 234 5.82 -4.72 0.73
CA ILE A 234 5.05 -3.61 1.29
C ILE A 234 5.39 -3.42 2.76
N CYS A 235 5.39 -4.49 3.56
CA CYS A 235 5.73 -4.44 4.97
C CYS A 235 7.16 -3.93 5.21
N PHE A 236 8.13 -4.36 4.39
CA PHE A 236 9.49 -3.84 4.45
C PHE A 236 9.52 -2.33 4.17
N LEU A 237 8.91 -1.86 3.07
CA LEU A 237 8.87 -0.44 2.69
C LEU A 237 8.13 0.44 3.72
N ALA A 238 7.14 -0.12 4.40
CA ALA A 238 6.38 0.54 5.46
C ALA A 238 7.08 0.56 6.82
N SER A 239 8.20 -0.18 6.97
CA SER A 239 8.95 -0.30 8.21
C SER A 239 10.01 0.79 8.38
N VAL A 240 10.57 0.87 9.59
CA VAL A 240 11.73 1.74 9.87
C VAL A 240 13.01 1.26 9.16
N ALA A 241 13.08 -0.01 8.76
CA ALA A 241 14.23 -0.54 8.04
C ALA A 241 14.41 0.09 6.64
N ALA A 242 13.32 0.59 6.04
CA ALA A 242 13.31 1.26 4.74
C ALA A 242 13.34 2.80 4.84
N GLN A 243 13.75 3.37 5.98
CA GLN A 243 13.71 4.84 6.23
C GLN A 243 14.52 5.67 5.21
N ASP A 244 15.52 5.07 4.59
CA ASP A 244 16.41 5.72 3.62
C ASP A 244 15.99 5.41 2.16
N ILE A 245 14.89 4.67 1.94
CA ILE A 245 14.33 4.39 0.63
C ILE A 245 13.21 5.39 0.34
N ARG A 246 13.39 6.24 -0.70
CA ARG A 246 12.48 7.32 -1.05
C ARG A 246 12.27 7.37 -2.56
N GLY A 247 11.02 7.46 -3.01
CA GLY A 247 10.67 7.55 -4.43
C GLY A 247 10.99 6.29 -5.23
N ALA A 248 11.27 5.18 -4.55
CA ALA A 248 11.57 3.93 -5.23
C ALA A 248 10.34 3.35 -5.91
N THR A 249 10.56 2.76 -7.09
CA THR A 249 9.62 1.89 -7.78
C THR A 249 10.18 0.47 -7.73
N VAL A 250 9.58 -0.38 -6.91
CA VAL A 250 10.09 -1.72 -6.61
C VAL A 250 9.35 -2.77 -7.43
N PRO A 251 9.99 -3.39 -8.45
CA PRO A 251 9.36 -4.44 -9.23
C PRO A 251 9.18 -5.71 -8.39
N VAL A 252 7.99 -6.31 -8.50
CA VAL A 252 7.64 -7.60 -7.89
C VAL A 252 6.93 -8.41 -8.97
N TYR A 253 7.70 -9.03 -9.87
CA TYR A 253 7.18 -9.57 -11.12
C TYR A 253 6.93 -11.07 -11.12
N GLY A 254 7.42 -11.81 -10.13
CA GLY A 254 7.38 -13.29 -10.16
C GLY A 254 8.26 -13.83 -11.28
N ASN A 255 7.75 -14.83 -11.98
CA ASN A 255 8.48 -15.53 -13.06
C ASN A 255 7.98 -15.18 -14.47
N ILE A 256 7.29 -14.04 -14.65
CA ILE A 256 6.74 -13.59 -15.95
C ILE A 256 7.31 -12.25 -16.38
#